data_945574e7913d564850c63689bde5767a
#
_entry.id   945574e7913d564850c63689bde5767a
#
_cell.length_a   1.000
_cell.length_b   1.000
_cell.length_c   1.000
_cell.angle_alpha   90.00
_cell.angle_beta   90.00
_cell.angle_gamma   90.00
#
_symmetry.space_group_name_H-M   'P 1'
#
loop_
_entity.id
_entity.type
_entity.pdbx_description
1 polymer ?
#
loop_
_entity_poly.entity_id
_entity_poly.type
_entity_poly.pdbx_seq_one_letter_code
_entity_poly.pdbx_strand_id
1 'polypeptide(L)'
;MTAALHCGLVAVLGAPNAGKSTLVNALVGQKVAIVSAKAQTTRARLMGIALDGPAQIILADTPGLFEPKRRLDRAMVNAAWDGAAEADAILLVVDGRKKKLDYLEPILNSLKDRTERKILVLNKVDEVAKEPLLVSAQALAGPDEDGKAQFDEVFFISALTGDGVSVLKTRL
;
A
#
# COMPACT_ATOMS: atom_id res chain seq x y z
N MET A 1 -33.09 10.25 -8.80
CA MET A 1 -32.36 9.80 -7.61
C MET A 1 -30.90 10.16 -7.79
N THR A 2 -30.40 11.05 -6.98
CA THR A 2 -28.96 11.32 -6.93
C THR A 2 -28.30 10.12 -6.24
N ALA A 3 -27.43 9.41 -6.95
CA ALA A 3 -26.59 8.38 -6.34
C ALA A 3 -25.80 9.02 -5.21
N ALA A 4 -25.78 8.39 -4.05
CA ALA A 4 -24.95 8.87 -2.93
C ALA A 4 -23.48 8.87 -3.37
N LEU A 5 -22.84 10.02 -3.29
CA LEU A 5 -21.41 10.14 -3.54
C LEU A 5 -20.67 9.59 -2.32
N HIS A 6 -19.82 8.63 -2.53
CA HIS A 6 -18.94 8.08 -1.51
C HIS A 6 -17.54 8.64 -1.70
N CYS A 7 -16.88 8.98 -0.61
CA CYS A 7 -15.49 9.45 -0.64
C CYS A 7 -14.72 8.81 0.52
N GLY A 8 -13.56 8.26 0.23
CA GLY A 8 -12.67 7.66 1.22
C GLY A 8 -11.22 8.02 0.97
N LEU A 9 -10.45 8.18 2.05
CA LEU A 9 -9.02 8.41 2.02
C LEU A 9 -8.27 7.10 2.26
N VAL A 10 -7.40 6.72 1.33
CA VAL A 10 -6.59 5.51 1.40
C VAL A 10 -5.12 5.89 1.46
N ALA A 11 -4.43 5.51 2.53
CA ALA A 11 -2.99 5.68 2.66
C ALA A 11 -2.26 4.49 2.02
N VAL A 12 -1.34 4.78 1.11
CA VAL A 12 -0.51 3.77 0.44
C VAL A 12 0.86 3.74 1.09
N LEU A 13 1.13 2.68 1.84
CA LEU A 13 2.36 2.46 2.58
C LEU A 13 3.19 1.34 1.97
N GLY A 14 4.46 1.29 2.28
CA GLY A 14 5.37 0.22 1.86
C GLY A 14 6.82 0.67 1.77
N ALA A 15 7.73 -0.27 1.63
CA ALA A 15 9.15 0.00 1.47
C ALA A 15 9.45 0.73 0.15
N PRO A 16 10.62 1.37 0.01
CA PRO A 16 11.07 1.93 -1.25
C PRO A 16 11.04 0.87 -2.36
N ASN A 17 10.64 1.26 -3.56
CA ASN A 17 10.55 0.40 -4.75
C ASN A 17 9.53 -0.76 -4.68
N ALA A 18 8.64 -0.76 -3.70
CA ALA A 18 7.54 -1.73 -3.65
C ALA A 18 6.51 -1.54 -4.78
N GLY A 19 6.53 -0.38 -5.44
CA GLY A 19 5.63 -0.05 -6.55
C GLY A 19 4.41 0.80 -6.15
N LYS A 20 4.48 1.52 -5.03
CA LYS A 20 3.40 2.40 -4.56
C LYS A 20 2.97 3.43 -5.60
N SER A 21 3.91 4.19 -6.15
CA SER A 21 3.62 5.22 -7.15
C SER A 21 3.06 4.62 -8.45
N THR A 22 3.55 3.46 -8.86
CA THR A 22 3.03 2.73 -10.01
C THR A 22 1.59 2.28 -9.75
N LEU A 23 1.30 1.81 -8.55
CA LEU A 23 -0.06 1.42 -8.15
C LEU A 23 -1.02 2.60 -8.12
N VAL A 24 -0.61 3.73 -7.52
CA VAL A 24 -1.43 4.96 -7.52
C VAL A 24 -1.75 5.40 -8.94
N ASN A 25 -0.76 5.42 -9.84
CA ASN A 25 -0.97 5.75 -11.24
C ASN A 25 -1.94 4.77 -11.94
N ALA A 26 -1.82 3.47 -11.66
CA ALA A 26 -2.70 2.46 -12.22
C ALA A 26 -4.16 2.59 -11.71
N LEU A 27 -4.35 2.91 -10.44
CA LEU A 27 -5.67 3.11 -9.84
C LEU A 27 -6.35 4.39 -10.36
N VAL A 28 -5.60 5.47 -10.53
CA VAL A 28 -6.10 6.74 -11.06
C VAL A 28 -6.31 6.67 -12.58
N GLY A 29 -5.54 5.84 -13.29
CA GLY A 29 -5.61 5.71 -14.75
C GLY A 29 -4.78 6.75 -15.51
N GLN A 30 -3.98 7.54 -14.80
CA GLN A 30 -3.05 8.51 -15.38
C GLN A 30 -1.81 8.67 -14.50
N LYS A 31 -0.73 9.21 -15.07
CA LYS A 31 0.50 9.44 -14.30
C LYS A 31 0.35 10.66 -13.38
N VAL A 32 0.19 10.43 -12.09
CA VAL A 32 0.10 11.48 -11.06
C VAL A 32 1.27 11.42 -10.06
N ALA A 33 1.92 10.26 -9.91
CA ALA A 33 3.07 10.05 -9.03
C ALA A 33 4.35 9.84 -9.83
N ILE A 34 5.49 10.22 -9.25
CA ILE A 34 6.81 10.00 -9.87
C ILE A 34 7.21 8.54 -9.64
N VAL A 35 7.37 7.79 -10.73
CA VAL A 35 7.87 6.42 -10.71
C VAL A 35 9.38 6.43 -10.94
N SER A 36 10.16 5.99 -9.97
CA SER A 36 11.61 5.90 -10.05
C SER A 36 12.15 4.73 -9.24
N ALA A 37 13.27 4.17 -9.66
CA ALA A 37 13.98 3.15 -8.91
C ALA A 37 14.76 3.71 -7.71
N LYS A 38 14.90 5.04 -7.60
CA LYS A 38 15.59 5.67 -6.47
C LYS A 38 14.68 5.70 -5.25
N ALA A 39 15.23 5.40 -4.09
CA ALA A 39 14.54 5.59 -2.83
C ALA A 39 14.18 7.07 -2.62
N GLN A 40 13.08 7.33 -1.91
CA GLN A 40 12.64 8.68 -1.55
C GLN A 40 12.31 9.61 -2.73
N THR A 41 11.68 9.09 -3.77
CA THR A 41 11.23 9.90 -4.91
C THR A 41 10.07 10.83 -4.57
N THR A 42 9.26 10.48 -3.59
CA THR A 42 8.12 11.27 -3.12
C THR A 42 8.46 11.90 -1.78
N ARG A 43 8.75 13.20 -1.77
CA ARG A 43 9.09 13.96 -0.55
C ARG A 43 7.89 14.67 0.07
N ALA A 44 6.90 14.97 -0.72
CA ALA A 44 5.64 15.56 -0.30
C ALA A 44 4.52 14.52 -0.41
N ARG A 45 3.46 14.70 0.38
CA ARG A 45 2.26 13.90 0.26
C ARG A 45 1.65 14.16 -1.12
N LEU A 46 1.86 13.22 -2.04
CA LEU A 46 1.25 13.28 -3.36
C LEU A 46 -0.08 12.56 -3.31
N MET A 47 -1.13 13.24 -3.75
CA MET A 47 -2.49 12.72 -3.75
C MET A 47 -2.93 12.41 -5.18
N GLY A 48 -3.54 11.25 -5.35
CA GLY A 48 -4.26 10.89 -6.55
C GLY A 48 -5.73 10.65 -6.22
N ILE A 49 -6.63 10.91 -7.14
CA ILE A 49 -8.06 10.62 -6.99
C ILE A 49 -8.45 9.62 -8.06
N ALA A 50 -8.88 8.45 -7.62
CA ALA A 50 -9.45 7.43 -8.49
C ALA A 50 -10.98 7.49 -8.40
N LEU A 51 -11.64 7.29 -9.53
CA LEU A 51 -13.09 7.25 -9.61
C LEU A 51 -13.54 5.82 -9.91
N ASP A 52 -14.50 5.33 -9.15
CA ASP A 52 -15.17 4.06 -9.42
C ASP A 52 -16.69 4.23 -9.25
N GLY A 53 -17.39 4.41 -10.37
CA GLY A 53 -18.81 4.78 -10.36
C GLY A 53 -19.04 6.08 -9.57
N PRO A 54 -19.91 6.07 -8.53
CA PRO A 54 -20.19 7.24 -7.69
C PRO A 54 -19.13 7.45 -6.59
N ALA A 55 -18.11 6.58 -6.49
CA ALA A 55 -17.11 6.65 -5.45
C ALA A 55 -15.88 7.45 -5.89
N GLN A 56 -15.35 8.24 -4.96
CA GLN A 56 -14.06 8.90 -5.07
C GLN A 56 -13.09 8.29 -4.06
N ILE A 57 -12.01 7.73 -4.56
CA ILE A 57 -10.95 7.15 -3.73
C ILE A 57 -9.77 8.11 -3.74
N ILE A 58 -9.53 8.76 -2.62
CA ILE A 58 -8.40 9.68 -2.46
C ILE A 58 -7.20 8.85 -2.00
N LEU A 59 -6.16 8.81 -2.83
CA LEU A 59 -4.94 8.04 -2.57
C LEU A 59 -3.85 8.99 -2.09
N ALA A 60 -3.32 8.74 -0.89
CA ALA A 60 -2.14 9.40 -0.39
C ALA A 60 -0.91 8.53 -0.69
N ASP A 61 -0.11 8.96 -1.67
CA ASP A 61 1.17 8.31 -1.96
C ASP A 61 2.21 8.82 -0.96
N THR A 62 2.63 7.96 -0.06
CA THR A 62 3.55 8.31 1.02
C THR A 62 4.98 7.93 0.66
N PRO A 63 6.00 8.62 1.20
CA PRO A 63 7.39 8.17 1.11
C PRO A 63 7.54 6.74 1.61
N GLY A 64 8.41 5.95 0.98
CA GLY A 64 8.67 4.59 1.41
C GLY A 64 9.10 4.51 2.87
N LEU A 65 8.42 3.69 3.65
CA LEU A 65 8.76 3.43 5.04
C LEU A 65 9.98 2.50 5.10
N PHE A 66 11.03 2.94 5.76
CA PHE A 66 12.29 2.21 5.94
C PHE A 66 12.94 2.66 7.24
N GLU A 67 13.91 1.90 7.71
CA GLU A 67 14.63 2.26 8.92
C GLU A 67 15.39 3.59 8.72
N PRO A 68 15.08 4.63 9.50
CA PRO A 68 15.68 5.96 9.28
C PRO A 68 17.14 5.98 9.74
N LYS A 69 18.04 6.20 8.79
CA LYS A 69 19.48 6.34 9.06
C LYS A 69 19.89 7.77 9.39
N ARG A 70 19.09 8.77 9.01
CA ARG A 70 19.35 10.20 9.18
C ARG A 70 18.14 10.91 9.79
N ARG A 71 18.36 12.10 10.37
CA ARG A 71 17.28 12.94 10.94
C ARG A 71 16.18 13.27 9.93
N LEU A 72 16.55 13.53 8.69
CA LEU A 72 15.60 13.83 7.61
C LEU A 72 14.72 12.61 7.29
N ASP A 73 15.31 11.42 7.29
CA ASP A 73 14.59 10.18 7.02
C ASP A 73 13.53 9.92 8.10
N ARG A 74 13.82 10.22 9.35
CA ARG A 74 12.85 10.12 10.46
C ARG A 74 11.67 11.05 10.28
N ALA A 75 11.90 12.30 9.87
CA ALA A 75 10.84 13.26 9.61
C ALA A 75 9.93 12.79 8.46
N MET A 76 10.51 12.18 7.42
CA MET A 76 9.74 11.62 6.29
C MET A 76 8.92 10.39 6.70
N VAL A 77 9.47 9.52 7.54
CA VAL A 77 8.72 8.37 8.09
C VAL A 77 7.57 8.84 8.96
N ASN A 78 7.80 9.83 9.84
CA ASN A 78 6.73 10.40 10.67
C ASN A 78 5.63 11.02 9.80
N ALA A 79 5.99 11.79 8.77
CA ALA A 79 5.00 12.36 7.84
C ALA A 79 4.17 11.29 7.11
N ALA A 80 4.77 10.12 6.81
CA ALA A 80 4.05 9.00 6.24
C ALA A 80 3.02 8.42 7.23
N TRP A 81 3.40 8.30 8.50
CA TRP A 81 2.49 7.83 9.55
C TRP A 81 1.37 8.84 9.87
N ASP A 82 1.68 10.14 9.89
CA ASP A 82 0.66 11.19 10.05
C ASP A 82 -0.38 11.11 8.94
N GLY A 83 0.08 10.86 7.71
CA GLY A 83 -0.81 10.65 6.58
C GLY A 83 -1.72 9.42 6.71
N ALA A 84 -1.19 8.35 7.28
CA ALA A 84 -1.98 7.14 7.53
C ALA A 84 -3.01 7.32 8.66
N ALA A 85 -2.74 8.19 9.64
CA ALA A 85 -3.63 8.43 10.78
C ALA A 85 -4.97 9.08 10.39
N GLU A 86 -5.02 9.77 9.26
CA GLU A 86 -6.24 10.41 8.73
C GLU A 86 -6.97 9.54 7.69
N ALA A 87 -6.46 8.35 7.39
CA ALA A 87 -7.01 7.50 6.36
C ALA A 87 -8.16 6.63 6.87
N ASP A 88 -9.11 6.34 6.00
CA ASP A 88 -10.18 5.36 6.23
C ASP A 88 -9.69 3.93 6.04
N ALA A 89 -8.70 3.75 5.17
CA ALA A 89 -8.06 2.46 4.91
C ALA A 89 -6.55 2.62 4.67
N ILE A 90 -5.81 1.58 4.97
CA ILE A 90 -4.36 1.50 4.77
C ILE A 90 -4.06 0.37 3.79
N LEU A 91 -3.36 0.70 2.71
CA LEU A 91 -2.77 -0.26 1.79
C LEU A 91 -1.28 -0.45 2.12
N LEU A 92 -0.89 -1.62 2.53
CA LEU A 92 0.52 -1.99 2.61
C LEU A 92 0.93 -2.70 1.32
N VAL A 93 1.76 -2.03 0.52
CA VAL A 93 2.29 -2.57 -0.75
C VAL A 93 3.63 -3.23 -0.50
N VAL A 94 3.73 -4.50 -0.87
CA VAL A 94 4.93 -5.33 -0.71
C VAL A 94 5.40 -5.82 -2.08
N ASP A 95 6.70 -5.76 -2.31
CA ASP A 95 7.32 -6.36 -3.51
C ASP A 95 7.31 -7.89 -3.38
N GLY A 96 6.47 -8.54 -4.17
CA GLY A 96 6.30 -10.00 -4.17
C GLY A 96 7.55 -10.80 -4.52
N ARG A 97 8.57 -10.17 -5.11
CA ARG A 97 9.86 -10.81 -5.42
C ARG A 97 10.75 -10.99 -4.19
N LYS A 98 10.46 -10.27 -3.09
CA LYS A 98 11.27 -10.30 -1.87
C LYS A 98 10.99 -11.57 -1.07
N LYS A 99 12.01 -12.41 -0.91
CA LYS A 99 11.94 -13.64 -0.10
C LYS A 99 12.10 -13.38 1.40
N LYS A 100 12.89 -12.35 1.76
CA LYS A 100 13.08 -11.93 3.14
C LYS A 100 12.19 -10.75 3.42
N LEU A 101 11.37 -10.84 4.45
CA LEU A 101 10.34 -9.87 4.82
C LEU A 101 10.65 -9.12 6.12
N ASP A 102 11.81 -9.38 6.72
CA ASP A 102 12.22 -8.81 8.02
C ASP A 102 12.23 -7.27 8.01
N TYR A 103 12.50 -6.67 6.86
CA TYR A 103 12.46 -5.22 6.68
C TYR A 103 11.07 -4.61 6.88
N LEU A 104 10.01 -5.41 6.85
CA LEU A 104 8.63 -4.98 7.09
C LEU A 104 8.25 -4.97 8.56
N GLU A 105 9.04 -5.62 9.43
CA GLU A 105 8.71 -5.77 10.85
C GLU A 105 8.41 -4.45 11.56
N PRO A 106 9.18 -3.36 11.37
CA PRO A 106 8.83 -2.06 11.96
C PRO A 106 7.49 -1.52 11.51
N ILE A 107 7.16 -1.70 10.22
CA ILE A 107 5.87 -1.27 9.64
C ILE A 107 4.74 -2.11 10.21
N LEU A 108 4.91 -3.43 10.22
CA LEU A 108 3.91 -4.36 10.75
C LEU A 108 3.61 -4.11 12.23
N ASN A 109 4.66 -3.87 13.03
CA ASN A 109 4.50 -3.55 14.44
C ASN A 109 3.72 -2.25 14.64
N SER A 110 3.98 -1.24 13.82
CA SER A 110 3.25 0.03 13.88
C SER A 110 1.79 -0.08 13.42
N LEU A 111 1.45 -1.10 12.64
CA LEU A 111 0.07 -1.35 12.19
C LEU A 111 -0.77 -2.15 13.20
N LYS A 112 -0.17 -2.83 14.18
CA LYS A 112 -0.88 -3.71 15.13
C LYS A 112 -1.97 -2.98 15.92
N ASP A 113 -1.69 -1.76 16.36
CA ASP A 113 -2.58 -0.97 17.21
C ASP A 113 -3.56 -0.09 16.41
N ARG A 114 -3.53 -0.18 15.08
CA ARG A 114 -4.40 0.61 14.23
C ARG A 114 -5.73 -0.07 14.01
N THR A 115 -6.79 0.73 14.00
CA THR A 115 -8.19 0.29 13.85
C THR A 115 -8.72 0.43 12.44
N GLU A 116 -8.05 1.21 11.58
CA GLU A 116 -8.42 1.41 10.20
C GLU A 116 -8.41 0.08 9.43
N ARG A 117 -9.22 -0.02 8.40
CA ARG A 117 -9.21 -1.18 7.49
C ARG A 117 -7.82 -1.33 6.87
N LYS A 118 -7.23 -2.50 6.98
CA LYS A 118 -5.87 -2.79 6.51
C LYS A 118 -5.91 -3.82 5.39
N ILE A 119 -5.31 -3.46 4.26
CA ILE A 119 -5.26 -4.29 3.07
C ILE A 119 -3.80 -4.54 2.72
N LEU A 120 -3.41 -5.81 2.62
CA LEU A 120 -2.11 -6.23 2.13
C LEU A 120 -2.15 -6.39 0.61
N VAL A 121 -1.21 -5.77 -0.07
CA VAL A 121 -1.06 -5.86 -1.53
C VAL A 121 0.31 -6.43 -1.86
N LEU A 122 0.34 -7.66 -2.37
CA LEU A 122 1.54 -8.27 -2.95
C LEU A 122 1.62 -7.88 -4.43
N ASN A 123 2.56 -6.99 -4.73
CA ASN A 123 2.76 -6.42 -6.06
C ASN A 123 3.86 -7.14 -6.84
N LYS A 124 3.92 -6.93 -8.14
CA LYS A 124 4.88 -7.50 -9.09
C LYS A 124 4.72 -9.02 -9.28
N VAL A 125 3.46 -9.48 -9.24
CA VAL A 125 3.16 -10.92 -9.43
C VAL A 125 3.49 -11.44 -10.82
N ASP A 126 3.63 -10.57 -11.80
CA ASP A 126 4.10 -10.87 -13.15
C ASP A 126 5.55 -11.42 -13.19
N GLU A 127 6.34 -11.14 -12.15
CA GLU A 127 7.73 -11.56 -12.03
C GLU A 127 7.95 -12.72 -11.05
N VAL A 128 6.90 -13.30 -10.46
CA VAL A 128 7.01 -14.29 -9.37
C VAL A 128 6.06 -15.46 -9.57
N ALA A 129 6.53 -16.67 -9.26
CA ALA A 129 5.68 -17.85 -9.22
C ALA A 129 4.64 -17.77 -8.08
N LYS A 130 3.55 -18.51 -8.21
CA LYS A 130 2.42 -18.45 -7.25
C LYS A 130 2.79 -18.95 -5.86
N GLU A 131 3.57 -20.02 -5.77
CA GLU A 131 3.91 -20.66 -4.49
C GLU A 131 4.66 -19.71 -3.53
N PRO A 132 5.74 -19.01 -3.94
CA PRO A 132 6.40 -18.02 -3.09
C PRO A 132 5.48 -16.89 -2.65
N LEU A 133 4.54 -16.46 -3.51
CA LEU A 133 3.58 -15.40 -3.17
C LEU A 133 2.61 -15.85 -2.08
N LEU A 134 2.12 -17.09 -2.14
CA LEU A 134 1.24 -17.65 -1.12
C LEU A 134 1.95 -17.81 0.22
N VAL A 135 3.22 -18.23 0.22
CA VAL A 135 4.05 -18.29 1.43
C VAL A 135 4.21 -16.90 2.05
N SER A 136 4.52 -15.88 1.24
CA SER A 136 4.64 -14.50 1.70
C SER A 136 3.32 -13.96 2.25
N ALA A 137 2.20 -14.24 1.58
CA ALA A 137 0.88 -13.84 2.04
C ALA A 137 0.54 -14.47 3.40
N GLN A 138 0.81 -15.76 3.56
CA GLN A 138 0.56 -16.46 4.83
C GLN A 138 1.45 -15.93 5.96
N ALA A 139 2.72 -15.64 5.68
CA ALA A 139 3.65 -15.09 6.66
C ALA A 139 3.25 -13.68 7.13
N LEU A 140 2.68 -12.85 6.24
CA LEU A 140 2.32 -11.46 6.54
C LEU A 140 0.89 -11.30 7.06
N ALA A 141 -0.05 -12.06 6.54
CA ALA A 141 -1.48 -11.91 6.80
C ALA A 141 -2.08 -13.09 7.59
N GLY A 142 -1.28 -14.11 7.88
CA GLY A 142 -1.69 -15.19 8.78
C GLY A 142 -2.02 -14.67 10.19
N PRO A 143 -2.80 -15.42 10.96
CA PRO A 143 -3.12 -15.05 12.33
C PRO A 143 -1.85 -15.00 13.18
N ASP A 144 -1.79 -14.04 14.09
CA ASP A 144 -0.75 -13.95 15.12
C ASP A 144 -0.92 -15.04 16.20
N GLU A 145 -0.07 -15.01 17.25
CA GLU A 145 -0.13 -15.95 18.37
C GLU A 145 -1.48 -15.93 19.09
N ASP A 146 -2.20 -14.82 19.05
CA ASP A 146 -3.53 -14.64 19.63
C ASP A 146 -4.67 -15.02 18.65
N GLY A 147 -4.35 -15.52 17.47
CA GLY A 147 -5.29 -15.92 16.45
C GLY A 147 -5.94 -14.75 15.68
N LYS A 148 -5.41 -13.54 15.80
CA LYS A 148 -5.91 -12.33 15.15
C LYS A 148 -5.19 -12.08 13.83
N ALA A 149 -5.95 -11.95 12.75
CA ALA A 149 -5.41 -11.53 11.46
C ALA A 149 -5.06 -10.03 11.50
N GLN A 150 -3.89 -9.68 10.99
CA GLN A 150 -3.42 -8.30 10.95
C GLN A 150 -4.03 -7.51 9.79
N PHE A 151 -4.42 -8.18 8.71
CA PHE A 151 -5.02 -7.58 7.53
C PHE A 151 -6.42 -8.10 7.29
N ASP A 152 -7.31 -7.23 6.86
CA ASP A 152 -8.69 -7.58 6.53
C ASP A 152 -8.80 -8.29 5.19
N GLU A 153 -7.94 -7.92 4.23
CA GLU A 153 -7.91 -8.51 2.89
C GLU A 153 -6.47 -8.58 2.34
N VAL A 154 -6.25 -9.50 1.41
CA VAL A 154 -4.97 -9.69 0.70
C VAL A 154 -5.22 -9.70 -0.80
N PHE A 155 -4.46 -8.91 -1.54
CA PHE A 155 -4.51 -8.85 -3.00
C PHE A 155 -3.16 -9.18 -3.62
N PHE A 156 -3.22 -9.89 -4.74
CA PHE A 156 -2.07 -10.22 -5.58
C PHE A 156 -2.22 -9.44 -6.89
N ILE A 157 -1.30 -8.53 -7.16
CA ILE A 157 -1.41 -7.62 -8.30
C ILE A 157 -0.09 -7.44 -9.05
N SER A 158 -0.20 -6.98 -10.28
CA SER A 158 0.88 -6.29 -10.98
C SER A 158 0.42 -4.87 -11.32
N ALA A 159 0.93 -3.89 -10.60
CA ALA A 159 0.64 -2.49 -10.89
C ALA A 159 1.17 -2.07 -12.28
N LEU A 160 2.22 -2.76 -12.76
CA LEU A 160 2.81 -2.49 -14.07
C LEU A 160 1.93 -2.98 -15.22
N THR A 161 1.40 -4.19 -15.14
CA THR A 161 0.58 -4.81 -16.21
C THR A 161 -0.91 -4.50 -16.04
N GLY A 162 -1.33 -4.07 -14.85
CA GLY A 162 -2.74 -3.85 -14.51
C GLY A 162 -3.45 -5.08 -13.96
N ASP A 163 -2.79 -6.23 -13.89
CA ASP A 163 -3.38 -7.46 -13.37
C ASP A 163 -3.81 -7.31 -11.91
N GLY A 164 -5.06 -7.64 -11.60
CA GLY A 164 -5.66 -7.54 -10.27
C GLY A 164 -5.97 -6.11 -9.79
N VAL A 165 -5.55 -5.06 -10.49
CA VAL A 165 -5.73 -3.66 -10.08
C VAL A 165 -7.21 -3.24 -10.08
N SER A 166 -7.98 -3.66 -11.07
CA SER A 166 -9.42 -3.34 -11.14
C SER A 166 -10.20 -3.96 -9.98
N VAL A 167 -9.89 -5.20 -9.60
CA VAL A 167 -10.49 -5.88 -8.46
C VAL A 167 -10.16 -5.16 -7.16
N LEU A 168 -8.89 -4.79 -6.95
CA LEU A 168 -8.47 -3.99 -5.81
C LEU A 168 -9.24 -2.65 -5.76
N LYS A 169 -9.34 -1.94 -6.88
CA LYS A 169 -10.04 -0.66 -6.97
C LYS A 169 -11.49 -0.75 -6.52
N THR A 170 -12.20 -1.78 -6.96
CA THR A 170 -13.62 -2.01 -6.60
C THR A 170 -13.80 -2.31 -5.11
N ARG A 171 -12.74 -2.77 -4.43
CA ARG A 171 -12.77 -3.10 -2.99
C ARG A 171 -12.36 -1.93 -2.09
N LEU A 172 -11.77 -0.87 -2.64
CA LEU A 172 -11.39 0.34 -1.92
C LEU A 172 -12.59 1.27 -1.72
#